data_67d91dc2436af4f4c9c8ce3d8633044b
#
_entry.id   67d91dc2436af4f4c9c8ce3d8633044b
#
_cell.length_a   1.000
_cell.length_b   1.000
_cell.length_c   1.000
_cell.angle_alpha   90.00
_cell.angle_beta   90.00
_cell.angle_gamma   90.00
#
_symmetry.space_group_name_H-M   'P 1'
#
loop_
_entity.id
_entity.type
_entity.pdbx_description
1 polymer ?
#
loop_
_entity_poly.entity_id
_entity_poly.type
_entity_poly.pdbx_seq_one_letter_code
_entity_poly.pdbx_strand_id
1 'polypeptide(L)'
;IEATVAMALENGVNYFDTAYPYHGHQSEPFLGQAMKKYPRESFYLASKLPMWYLKKEADVARYFEEQLERCQVEYFDFYLCHAMNEERFQMLQEYHIFEKLAEYKKQGKIRHIGFSFHDSPEVLEKICSAYPWEFAQIQLNYVDWDFQDAKAQYEILERHGLPAVIMEPVRGGALADLGEGPNQVLKRADQKASIASWAIRYAASLPNVLTVLSGMSTDEQLADNIQTMTEFQPLSADEREALENALEIY
;
A
#
# COMPACT_ATOMS: atom_id res chain seq x y z
N ILE A 1 -9.78 -4.74 16.99
CA ILE A 1 -9.74 -3.81 15.82
C ILE A 1 -9.88 -2.36 16.29
N GLU A 2 -10.91 -1.98 17.04
CA GLU A 2 -11.04 -0.58 17.54
C GLU A 2 -9.84 -0.16 18.42
N ALA A 3 -9.35 -1.04 19.29
CA ALA A 3 -8.16 -0.77 20.10
C ALA A 3 -6.91 -0.63 19.25
N THR A 4 -6.77 -1.44 18.20
CA THR A 4 -5.66 -1.40 17.26
C THR A 4 -5.67 -0.10 16.45
N VAL A 5 -6.84 0.33 15.97
CA VAL A 5 -6.98 1.62 15.26
C VAL A 5 -6.67 2.80 16.19
N ALA A 6 -7.15 2.75 17.43
CA ALA A 6 -6.84 3.78 18.44
C ALA A 6 -5.33 3.86 18.70
N MET A 7 -4.67 2.73 18.97
CA MET A 7 -3.23 2.65 19.17
C MET A 7 -2.44 3.20 17.97
N ALA A 8 -2.86 2.88 16.76
CA ALA A 8 -2.25 3.39 15.54
C ALA A 8 -2.33 4.93 15.46
N LEU A 9 -3.54 5.48 15.58
CA LEU A 9 -3.76 6.93 15.50
C LEU A 9 -3.05 7.71 16.62
N GLU A 10 -3.11 7.22 17.85
CA GLU A 10 -2.45 7.84 19.00
C GLU A 10 -0.93 7.88 18.87
N ASN A 11 -0.35 6.99 18.07
CA ASN A 11 1.09 6.92 17.81
C ASN A 11 1.49 7.45 16.42
N GLY A 12 0.62 8.19 15.75
CA GLY A 12 0.95 8.92 14.52
C GLY A 12 0.78 8.13 13.21
N VAL A 13 0.28 6.90 13.25
CA VAL A 13 -0.14 6.18 12.03
C VAL A 13 -1.43 6.82 11.53
N ASN A 14 -1.38 7.41 10.34
CA ASN A 14 -2.47 8.20 9.82
C ASN A 14 -2.96 7.79 8.41
N TYR A 15 -2.37 6.78 7.80
CA TYR A 15 -2.80 6.24 6.52
C TYR A 15 -3.42 4.86 6.72
N PHE A 16 -4.70 4.71 6.37
CA PHE A 16 -5.46 3.47 6.52
C PHE A 16 -5.90 2.96 5.16
N ASP A 17 -5.47 1.74 4.85
CA ASP A 17 -5.76 1.07 3.58
C ASP A 17 -6.83 0.00 3.77
N THR A 18 -7.85 0.03 2.93
CA THR A 18 -8.88 -0.98 2.85
C THR A 18 -9.28 -1.26 1.41
N ALA A 19 -10.18 -2.19 1.22
CA ALA A 19 -10.82 -2.46 -0.06
C ALA A 19 -12.15 -3.19 0.14
N TYR A 20 -13.00 -3.14 -0.87
CA TYR A 20 -14.33 -3.75 -0.89
C TYR A 20 -14.34 -5.23 -0.47
N PRO A 21 -13.45 -6.12 -1.00
CA PRO A 21 -13.50 -7.55 -0.70
C PRO A 21 -12.78 -7.96 0.59
N TYR A 22 -12.05 -7.04 1.23
CA TYR A 22 -11.18 -7.41 2.35
C TYR A 22 -11.97 -7.96 3.53
N HIS A 23 -11.41 -9.01 4.16
CA HIS A 23 -12.00 -9.70 5.31
C HIS A 23 -13.47 -10.12 5.09
N GLY A 24 -13.75 -10.74 3.94
CA GLY A 24 -15.11 -11.16 3.59
C GLY A 24 -16.08 -9.99 3.52
N HIS A 25 -15.66 -8.88 2.93
CA HIS A 25 -16.42 -7.64 2.81
C HIS A 25 -16.67 -6.87 4.12
N GLN A 26 -15.95 -7.19 5.20
CA GLN A 26 -16.14 -6.53 6.49
C GLN A 26 -15.15 -5.40 6.79
N SER A 27 -14.05 -5.29 6.05
CA SER A 27 -12.99 -4.32 6.36
C SER A 27 -13.46 -2.87 6.30
N GLU A 28 -14.19 -2.49 5.24
CA GLU A 28 -14.73 -1.13 5.10
C GLU A 28 -15.73 -0.76 6.21
N PRO A 29 -16.76 -1.59 6.52
CA PRO A 29 -17.68 -1.32 7.64
C PRO A 29 -16.97 -1.23 8.99
N PHE A 30 -15.98 -2.09 9.25
CA PHE A 30 -15.22 -2.06 10.50
C PHE A 30 -14.41 -0.78 10.65
N LEU A 31 -13.70 -0.37 9.58
CA LEU A 31 -12.97 0.88 9.59
C LEU A 31 -13.89 2.08 9.76
N GLY A 32 -14.99 2.14 9.04
CA GLY A 32 -16.00 3.19 9.17
C GLY A 32 -16.49 3.34 10.62
N GLN A 33 -16.80 2.23 11.26
CA GLN A 33 -17.24 2.22 12.65
C GLN A 33 -16.13 2.63 13.63
N ALA A 34 -14.91 2.12 13.44
CA ALA A 34 -13.78 2.41 14.33
C ALA A 34 -13.32 3.87 14.24
N MET A 35 -13.38 4.45 13.04
CA MET A 35 -12.86 5.79 12.77
C MET A 35 -13.90 6.91 13.01
N LYS A 36 -15.17 6.57 13.15
CA LYS A 36 -16.28 7.52 13.34
C LYS A 36 -16.08 8.51 14.50
N LYS A 37 -15.36 8.12 15.54
CA LYS A 37 -15.09 8.95 16.72
C LYS A 37 -13.93 9.93 16.57
N TYR A 38 -13.18 9.83 15.44
CA TYR A 38 -12.04 10.72 15.18
C TYR A 38 -12.40 11.77 14.14
N PRO A 39 -11.83 12.98 14.21
CA PRO A 39 -12.02 13.98 13.16
C PRO A 39 -11.61 13.42 11.80
N ARG A 40 -12.43 13.61 10.76
CA ARG A 40 -12.19 13.02 9.44
C ARG A 40 -10.85 13.47 8.84
N GLU A 41 -10.44 14.70 9.11
CA GLU A 41 -9.18 15.29 8.66
C GLU A 41 -7.94 14.80 9.43
N SER A 42 -8.11 14.01 10.49
CA SER A 42 -6.99 13.49 11.28
C SER A 42 -6.34 12.23 10.69
N PHE A 43 -6.93 11.67 9.64
CA PHE A 43 -6.42 10.47 8.96
C PHE A 43 -6.66 10.51 7.47
N TYR A 44 -5.86 9.76 6.75
CA TYR A 44 -6.02 9.45 5.33
C TYR A 44 -6.67 8.08 5.18
N LEU A 45 -7.71 7.99 4.36
CA LEU A 45 -8.41 6.74 4.06
C LEU A 45 -8.27 6.40 2.59
N ALA A 46 -7.78 5.20 2.34
CA ALA A 46 -7.67 4.63 1.00
C ALA A 46 -8.65 3.46 0.85
N SER A 47 -9.43 3.45 -0.22
CA SER A 47 -10.16 2.27 -0.66
C SER A 47 -10.03 2.06 -2.17
N LYS A 48 -10.58 0.96 -2.68
CA LYS A 48 -10.27 0.49 -4.02
C LYS A 48 -11.53 0.02 -4.73
N LEU A 49 -11.70 0.47 -5.98
CA LEU A 49 -12.76 -0.01 -6.88
C LEU A 49 -12.53 -1.49 -7.20
N PRO A 50 -13.48 -2.39 -6.89
CA PRO A 50 -13.32 -3.83 -7.12
C PRO A 50 -13.49 -4.18 -8.59
N MET A 51 -12.44 -3.99 -9.39
CA MET A 51 -12.44 -4.09 -10.86
C MET A 51 -13.07 -5.37 -11.39
N TRP A 52 -12.81 -6.50 -10.76
CA TRP A 52 -13.34 -7.81 -11.21
C TRP A 52 -14.83 -8.05 -10.90
N TYR A 53 -15.48 -7.17 -10.16
CA TYR A 53 -16.93 -7.22 -9.94
C TYR A 53 -17.70 -6.38 -10.96
N LEU A 54 -17.02 -5.52 -11.71
CA LEU A 54 -17.67 -4.66 -12.71
C LEU A 54 -18.12 -5.48 -13.91
N LYS A 55 -19.37 -5.32 -14.31
CA LYS A 55 -19.98 -5.95 -15.49
C LYS A 55 -20.44 -4.93 -16.52
N LYS A 56 -20.52 -3.68 -16.15
CA LYS A 56 -20.95 -2.56 -17.00
C LYS A 56 -20.48 -1.23 -16.38
N GLU A 57 -20.42 -0.19 -17.19
CA GLU A 57 -20.00 1.15 -16.77
C GLU A 57 -20.75 1.68 -15.52
N ALA A 58 -22.06 1.43 -15.43
CA ALA A 58 -22.88 1.88 -14.30
C ALA A 58 -22.47 1.26 -12.94
N ASP A 59 -21.75 0.13 -12.95
CA ASP A 59 -21.28 -0.51 -11.73
C ASP A 59 -20.21 0.32 -11.02
N VAL A 60 -19.47 1.16 -11.75
CA VAL A 60 -18.44 2.05 -11.15
C VAL A 60 -19.07 2.97 -10.11
N ALA A 61 -20.14 3.69 -10.49
CA ALA A 61 -20.84 4.58 -9.58
C ALA A 61 -21.47 3.81 -8.41
N ARG A 62 -22.08 2.66 -8.69
CA ARG A 62 -22.72 1.84 -7.67
C ARG A 62 -21.75 1.38 -6.59
N TYR A 63 -20.60 0.82 -6.95
CA TYR A 63 -19.61 0.39 -5.97
C TYR A 63 -18.98 1.56 -5.24
N PHE A 64 -18.66 2.66 -5.93
CA PHE A 64 -18.07 3.83 -5.30
C PHE A 64 -18.99 4.43 -4.22
N GLU A 65 -20.26 4.65 -4.53
CA GLU A 65 -21.24 5.19 -3.58
C GLU A 65 -21.49 4.22 -2.40
N GLU A 66 -21.58 2.92 -2.68
CA GLU A 66 -21.69 1.89 -1.64
C GLU A 66 -20.47 1.90 -0.71
N GLN A 67 -19.26 2.08 -1.23
CA GLN A 67 -18.04 2.12 -0.43
C GLN A 67 -18.00 3.35 0.50
N LEU A 68 -18.47 4.52 0.04
CA LEU A 68 -18.62 5.70 0.90
C LEU A 68 -19.56 5.41 2.07
N GLU A 69 -20.70 4.76 1.83
CA GLU A 69 -21.66 4.38 2.87
C GLU A 69 -21.04 3.37 3.84
N ARG A 70 -20.35 2.34 3.33
CA ARG A 70 -19.70 1.30 4.12
C ARG A 70 -18.61 1.86 5.03
N CYS A 71 -17.80 2.76 4.52
CA CYS A 71 -16.75 3.46 5.29
C CYS A 71 -17.31 4.59 6.15
N GLN A 72 -18.58 4.97 6.01
CA GLN A 72 -19.23 6.07 6.73
C GLN A 72 -18.48 7.40 6.54
N VAL A 73 -18.04 7.69 5.30
CA VAL A 73 -17.30 8.90 4.93
C VAL A 73 -17.91 9.58 3.71
N GLU A 74 -17.64 10.87 3.55
CA GLU A 74 -18.10 11.65 2.40
C GLU A 74 -17.07 11.66 1.25
N TYR A 75 -15.81 11.30 1.55
CA TYR A 75 -14.73 11.26 0.57
C TYR A 75 -13.64 10.26 0.96
N PHE A 76 -12.92 9.77 -0.06
CA PHE A 76 -11.65 9.07 0.11
C PHE A 76 -10.47 10.01 -0.19
N ASP A 77 -9.42 9.94 0.62
CA ASP A 77 -8.18 10.65 0.33
C ASP A 77 -7.45 10.02 -0.85
N PHE A 78 -7.41 8.69 -0.89
CA PHE A 78 -6.81 7.89 -1.94
C PHE A 78 -7.81 6.86 -2.45
N TYR A 79 -8.07 6.88 -3.75
CA TYR A 79 -8.98 5.90 -4.34
C TYR A 79 -8.32 5.23 -5.53
N LEU A 80 -8.27 3.88 -5.51
CA LEU A 80 -7.48 3.08 -6.42
C LEU A 80 -8.37 2.23 -7.33
N CYS A 81 -7.97 2.07 -8.59
CA CYS A 81 -8.40 0.94 -9.40
C CYS A 81 -7.68 -0.31 -8.89
N HIS A 82 -8.42 -1.31 -8.37
CA HIS A 82 -7.87 -2.43 -7.63
C HIS A 82 -7.23 -3.48 -8.53
N ALA A 83 -5.98 -3.83 -8.23
CA ALA A 83 -5.25 -4.93 -8.87
C ALA A 83 -5.22 -4.84 -10.40
N MET A 84 -4.76 -3.71 -10.94
CA MET A 84 -4.66 -3.48 -12.37
C MET A 84 -3.70 -4.46 -13.04
N ASN A 85 -4.10 -4.91 -14.19
CA ASN A 85 -3.38 -5.75 -15.15
C ASN A 85 -3.84 -5.41 -16.56
N GLU A 86 -3.34 -6.07 -17.58
CA GLU A 86 -3.70 -5.80 -18.98
C GLU A 86 -5.23 -5.90 -19.22
N GLU A 87 -5.90 -6.95 -18.71
CA GLU A 87 -7.35 -7.14 -18.87
C GLU A 87 -8.15 -6.01 -18.20
N ARG A 88 -7.80 -5.66 -16.96
CA ARG A 88 -8.48 -4.60 -16.22
C ARG A 88 -8.18 -3.22 -16.77
N PHE A 89 -7.03 -3.04 -17.40
CA PHE A 89 -6.73 -1.82 -18.12
C PHE A 89 -7.63 -1.64 -19.34
N GLN A 90 -7.90 -2.71 -20.11
CA GLN A 90 -8.88 -2.67 -21.19
C GLN A 90 -10.29 -2.35 -20.68
N MET A 91 -10.70 -2.98 -19.57
CA MET A 91 -11.98 -2.68 -18.90
C MET A 91 -12.07 -1.22 -18.43
N LEU A 92 -10.98 -0.67 -17.91
CA LEU A 92 -10.90 0.73 -17.48
C LEU A 92 -11.19 1.68 -18.63
N GLN A 93 -10.66 1.38 -19.81
CA GLN A 93 -10.90 2.16 -21.04
C GLN A 93 -12.32 1.97 -21.54
N GLU A 94 -12.82 0.73 -21.61
CA GLU A 94 -14.17 0.40 -22.11
C GLU A 94 -15.28 1.03 -21.26
N TYR A 95 -15.13 1.02 -19.93
CA TYR A 95 -16.14 1.57 -19.01
C TYR A 95 -15.88 3.02 -18.60
N HIS A 96 -14.94 3.71 -19.24
CA HIS A 96 -14.59 5.11 -18.95
C HIS A 96 -14.36 5.37 -17.45
N ILE A 97 -13.67 4.42 -16.79
CA ILE A 97 -13.53 4.43 -15.32
C ILE A 97 -12.75 5.66 -14.85
N PHE A 98 -11.61 5.97 -15.49
CA PHE A 98 -10.79 7.11 -15.06
C PHE A 98 -11.58 8.42 -15.13
N GLU A 99 -12.32 8.64 -16.22
CA GLU A 99 -13.17 9.82 -16.42
C GLU A 99 -14.23 9.93 -15.33
N LYS A 100 -14.81 8.81 -14.92
CA LYS A 100 -15.79 8.77 -13.83
C LYS A 100 -15.16 9.10 -12.48
N LEU A 101 -13.97 8.56 -12.19
CA LEU A 101 -13.23 8.90 -10.98
C LEU A 101 -12.81 10.38 -10.98
N ALA A 102 -12.42 10.94 -12.13
CA ALA A 102 -12.11 12.35 -12.28
C ALA A 102 -13.32 13.26 -12.01
N GLU A 103 -14.53 12.84 -12.35
CA GLU A 103 -15.77 13.54 -11.97
C GLU A 103 -15.96 13.54 -10.45
N TYR A 104 -15.77 12.40 -9.78
CA TYR A 104 -15.84 12.33 -8.32
C TYR A 104 -14.76 13.17 -7.63
N LYS A 105 -13.58 13.24 -8.22
CA LYS A 105 -12.53 14.16 -7.72
C LYS A 105 -12.96 15.62 -7.82
N LYS A 106 -13.55 16.05 -8.93
CA LYS A 106 -14.10 17.41 -9.09
C LYS A 106 -15.21 17.72 -8.07
N GLN A 107 -15.97 16.70 -7.66
CA GLN A 107 -17.00 16.81 -6.63
C GLN A 107 -16.44 16.81 -5.19
N GLY A 108 -15.13 16.62 -5.02
CA GLY A 108 -14.49 16.53 -3.71
C GLY A 108 -14.66 15.17 -3.01
N LYS A 109 -15.17 14.14 -3.71
CA LYS A 109 -15.37 12.80 -3.16
C LYS A 109 -14.12 11.91 -3.24
N ILE A 110 -13.14 12.28 -4.07
CA ILE A 110 -11.81 11.67 -4.18
C ILE A 110 -10.77 12.78 -4.16
N ARG A 111 -9.74 12.66 -3.34
CA ARG A 111 -8.61 13.59 -3.35
C ARG A 111 -7.52 13.21 -4.32
N HIS A 112 -7.13 11.92 -4.34
CA HIS A 112 -6.08 11.39 -5.21
C HIS A 112 -6.54 10.10 -5.87
N ILE A 113 -6.34 10.03 -7.21
CA ILE A 113 -6.70 8.86 -8.03
C ILE A 113 -5.43 8.08 -8.34
N GLY A 114 -5.44 6.78 -8.05
CA GLY A 114 -4.36 5.87 -8.34
C GLY A 114 -4.82 4.47 -8.67
N PHE A 115 -3.91 3.54 -8.63
CA PHE A 115 -4.19 2.12 -8.86
C PHE A 115 -3.24 1.23 -8.07
N SER A 116 -3.66 0.01 -7.75
CA SER A 116 -2.77 -1.06 -7.34
C SER A 116 -2.46 -1.96 -8.53
N PHE A 117 -1.28 -2.56 -8.55
CA PHE A 117 -0.75 -3.19 -9.75
C PHE A 117 -0.19 -4.60 -9.47
N HIS A 118 -0.53 -5.54 -10.37
CA HIS A 118 -0.05 -6.91 -10.36
C HIS A 118 0.07 -7.44 -11.80
N ASP A 119 1.08 -7.01 -12.52
CA ASP A 119 1.38 -7.49 -13.87
C ASP A 119 2.85 -7.16 -14.23
N SER A 120 3.22 -7.28 -15.49
CA SER A 120 4.57 -7.01 -15.97
C SER A 120 4.91 -5.51 -16.04
N PRO A 121 6.19 -5.14 -15.99
CA PRO A 121 6.64 -3.76 -16.18
C PRO A 121 6.12 -3.10 -17.46
N GLU A 122 5.99 -3.86 -18.56
CA GLU A 122 5.48 -3.33 -19.84
C GLU A 122 4.02 -2.90 -19.73
N VAL A 123 3.21 -3.64 -19.00
CA VAL A 123 1.80 -3.27 -18.72
C VAL A 123 1.74 -2.05 -17.81
N LEU A 124 2.62 -1.97 -16.81
CA LEU A 124 2.71 -0.80 -15.95
C LEU A 124 3.03 0.47 -16.74
N GLU A 125 4.00 0.41 -17.66
CA GLU A 125 4.36 1.53 -18.54
C GLU A 125 3.16 2.02 -19.38
N LYS A 126 2.36 1.10 -19.93
CA LYS A 126 1.13 1.43 -20.66
C LYS A 126 0.12 2.17 -19.77
N ILE A 127 -0.12 1.65 -18.57
CA ILE A 127 -1.08 2.24 -17.62
C ILE A 127 -0.63 3.62 -17.20
N CYS A 128 0.65 3.79 -16.80
CA CYS A 128 1.20 5.07 -16.38
C CYS A 128 1.13 6.14 -17.48
N SER A 129 1.33 5.74 -18.74
CA SER A 129 1.32 6.66 -19.88
C SER A 129 -0.08 7.08 -20.32
N ALA A 130 -1.13 6.34 -19.96
CA ALA A 130 -2.46 6.51 -20.53
C ALA A 130 -3.30 7.60 -19.86
N TYR A 131 -3.09 7.83 -18.56
CA TYR A 131 -3.89 8.75 -17.75
C TYR A 131 -3.03 9.52 -16.75
N PRO A 132 -3.46 10.70 -16.29
CA PRO A 132 -2.74 11.48 -15.29
C PRO A 132 -2.97 10.95 -13.87
N TRP A 133 -2.47 9.74 -13.62
CA TRP A 133 -2.46 9.14 -12.29
C TRP A 133 -1.68 10.00 -11.29
N GLU A 134 -2.02 9.91 -10.01
CA GLU A 134 -1.39 10.70 -8.96
C GLU A 134 -0.51 9.86 -8.03
N PHE A 135 -0.69 8.55 -8.03
CA PHE A 135 0.13 7.58 -7.29
C PHE A 135 -0.14 6.17 -7.80
N ALA A 136 0.73 5.23 -7.46
CA ALA A 136 0.51 3.81 -7.71
C ALA A 136 0.93 2.98 -6.49
N GLN A 137 0.23 1.87 -6.27
CA GLN A 137 0.53 0.91 -5.22
C GLN A 137 1.12 -0.36 -5.83
N ILE A 138 2.35 -0.68 -5.45
CA ILE A 138 3.08 -1.85 -5.95
C ILE A 138 3.59 -2.72 -4.80
N GLN A 139 3.74 -4.02 -5.08
CA GLN A 139 4.42 -4.94 -4.18
C GLN A 139 5.93 -4.70 -4.25
N LEU A 140 6.57 -4.43 -3.11
CA LEU A 140 7.98 -4.19 -3.06
C LEU A 140 8.57 -4.57 -1.70
N ASN A 141 9.62 -5.36 -1.73
CA ASN A 141 10.50 -5.68 -0.63
C ASN A 141 11.86 -6.10 -1.20
N TYR A 142 12.85 -6.32 -0.35
CA TYR A 142 14.21 -6.63 -0.80
C TYR A 142 14.35 -7.99 -1.51
N VAL A 143 13.43 -8.94 -1.31
CA VAL A 143 13.40 -10.21 -2.05
C VAL A 143 12.75 -10.03 -3.42
N ASP A 144 11.59 -9.36 -3.47
CA ASP A 144 10.85 -9.14 -4.70
C ASP A 144 11.48 -8.08 -5.61
N TRP A 145 12.48 -7.33 -5.10
CA TRP A 145 13.23 -6.33 -5.85
C TRP A 145 13.76 -6.87 -7.19
N ASP A 146 14.38 -8.05 -7.14
CA ASP A 146 14.87 -8.74 -8.33
C ASP A 146 13.94 -9.89 -8.77
N PHE A 147 13.21 -10.51 -7.85
CA PHE A 147 12.42 -11.72 -8.11
C PHE A 147 11.08 -11.46 -8.81
N GLN A 148 10.42 -10.33 -8.52
CA GLN A 148 9.13 -9.96 -9.11
C GLN A 148 9.19 -8.65 -9.91
N ASP A 149 10.34 -8.32 -10.46
CA ASP A 149 10.54 -7.09 -11.23
C ASP A 149 10.17 -5.81 -10.48
N ALA A 150 10.15 -5.84 -9.13
CA ALA A 150 9.77 -4.69 -8.34
C ALA A 150 10.68 -3.48 -8.58
N LYS A 151 11.98 -3.71 -8.85
CA LYS A 151 12.92 -2.68 -9.27
C LYS A 151 12.47 -1.99 -10.55
N ALA A 152 12.16 -2.75 -11.59
CA ALA A 152 11.72 -2.21 -12.88
C ALA A 152 10.40 -1.42 -12.73
N GLN A 153 9.46 -1.94 -11.93
CA GLN A 153 8.20 -1.24 -11.62
C GLN A 153 8.45 0.08 -10.87
N TYR A 154 9.30 0.06 -9.85
CA TYR A 154 9.65 1.25 -9.09
C TYR A 154 10.30 2.33 -9.99
N GLU A 155 11.26 1.94 -10.83
CA GLU A 155 11.93 2.85 -11.78
C GLU A 155 10.96 3.43 -12.83
N ILE A 156 9.93 2.68 -13.26
CA ILE A 156 8.86 3.19 -14.11
C ILE A 156 8.10 4.30 -13.38
N LEU A 157 7.69 4.07 -12.14
CA LEU A 157 6.99 5.08 -11.37
C LEU A 157 7.83 6.34 -11.16
N GLU A 158 9.14 6.21 -10.88
CA GLU A 158 10.04 7.36 -10.79
C GLU A 158 10.09 8.16 -12.09
N ARG A 159 10.23 7.49 -13.24
CA ARG A 159 10.26 8.19 -14.55
C ARG A 159 8.98 8.95 -14.85
N HIS A 160 7.84 8.43 -14.40
CA HIS A 160 6.54 9.09 -14.55
C HIS A 160 6.24 10.12 -13.46
N GLY A 161 7.11 10.29 -12.47
CA GLY A 161 6.89 11.17 -11.33
C GLY A 161 5.72 10.73 -10.44
N LEU A 162 5.41 9.44 -10.43
CA LEU A 162 4.33 8.86 -9.64
C LEU A 162 4.88 8.32 -8.31
N PRO A 163 4.48 8.87 -7.16
CA PRO A 163 4.87 8.33 -5.87
C PRO A 163 4.30 6.92 -5.67
N ALA A 164 5.11 6.06 -5.04
CA ALA A 164 4.77 4.68 -4.77
C ALA A 164 4.20 4.49 -3.36
N VAL A 165 3.07 3.84 -3.25
CA VAL A 165 2.58 3.21 -2.01
C VAL A 165 3.04 1.75 -2.05
N ILE A 166 3.73 1.31 -1.00
CA ILE A 166 4.29 -0.04 -0.98
C ILE A 166 3.38 -1.00 -0.23
N MET A 167 2.96 -2.07 -0.90
CA MET A 167 2.30 -3.23 -0.29
C MET A 167 3.26 -4.41 -0.18
N GLU A 168 2.95 -5.35 0.72
CA GLU A 168 3.75 -6.55 0.98
C GLU A 168 5.24 -6.27 1.37
N PRO A 169 5.51 -5.26 2.19
CA PRO A 169 6.90 -4.95 2.56
C PRO A 169 7.55 -6.11 3.34
N VAL A 170 6.77 -6.89 4.07
CA VAL A 170 7.21 -8.07 4.84
C VAL A 170 6.80 -9.39 4.16
N ARG A 171 6.29 -9.33 2.94
CA ARG A 171 5.91 -10.49 2.10
C ARG A 171 5.00 -11.48 2.83
N GLY A 172 3.85 -11.00 3.28
CA GLY A 172 2.88 -11.81 4.03
C GLY A 172 3.40 -12.34 5.37
N GLY A 173 4.45 -11.70 5.92
CA GLY A 173 5.10 -12.13 7.17
C GLY A 173 6.34 -12.99 6.95
N ALA A 174 6.63 -13.45 5.73
CA ALA A 174 7.80 -14.30 5.46
C ALA A 174 9.14 -13.63 5.81
N LEU A 175 9.22 -12.31 5.68
CA LEU A 175 10.41 -11.54 5.98
C LEU A 175 10.50 -11.07 7.45
N ALA A 176 9.60 -11.54 8.32
CA ALA A 176 9.71 -11.32 9.76
C ALA A 176 10.65 -12.34 10.44
N ASP A 177 10.97 -13.43 9.76
CA ASP A 177 11.92 -14.47 10.18
C ASP A 177 12.55 -15.10 8.94
N LEU A 178 13.83 -14.83 8.72
CA LEU A 178 14.59 -15.36 7.57
C LEU A 178 15.32 -16.68 7.88
N GLY A 179 15.11 -17.23 9.08
CA GLY A 179 15.85 -18.37 9.58
C GLY A 179 17.14 -17.99 10.31
N GLU A 180 17.77 -18.98 10.97
CA GLU A 180 18.85 -18.75 11.94
C GLU A 180 20.03 -17.97 11.33
N GLY A 181 20.53 -18.39 10.17
CA GLY A 181 21.73 -17.80 9.56
C GLY A 181 21.54 -16.33 9.20
N PRO A 182 20.59 -15.99 8.31
CA PRO A 182 20.31 -14.59 7.94
C PRO A 182 19.95 -13.72 9.14
N ASN A 183 19.12 -14.23 10.06
CA ASN A 183 18.75 -13.49 11.27
C ASN A 183 19.97 -13.10 12.13
N GLN A 184 20.95 -14.02 12.26
CA GLN A 184 22.18 -13.73 12.99
C GLN A 184 23.00 -12.61 12.34
N VAL A 185 23.05 -12.56 11.00
CA VAL A 185 23.75 -11.49 10.27
C VAL A 185 23.11 -10.15 10.59
N LEU A 186 21.79 -10.04 10.46
CA LEU A 186 21.05 -8.80 10.73
C LEU A 186 21.15 -8.38 12.20
N LYS A 187 21.07 -9.33 13.14
CA LYS A 187 21.21 -9.06 14.57
C LYS A 187 22.61 -8.63 15.00
N ARG A 188 23.64 -9.01 14.26
CA ARG A 188 25.01 -8.49 14.49
C ARG A 188 25.15 -7.02 14.07
N ALA A 189 24.45 -6.63 13.01
CA ALA A 189 24.43 -5.26 12.52
C ALA A 189 23.60 -4.35 13.44
N ASP A 190 22.43 -4.81 13.89
CA ASP A 190 21.60 -4.13 14.88
C ASP A 190 20.86 -5.14 15.78
N GLN A 191 21.32 -5.28 17.02
CA GLN A 191 20.74 -6.20 18.00
C GLN A 191 19.31 -5.83 18.42
N LYS A 192 18.96 -4.55 18.36
CA LYS A 192 17.66 -4.04 18.82
C LYS A 192 16.59 -4.13 17.74
N ALA A 193 16.96 -4.02 16.47
CA ALA A 193 16.04 -4.08 15.36
C ALA A 193 15.36 -5.44 15.26
N SER A 194 14.03 -5.48 15.10
CA SER A 194 13.34 -6.70 14.72
C SER A 194 13.73 -7.10 13.28
N ILE A 195 13.57 -8.37 12.92
CA ILE A 195 13.85 -8.79 11.52
C ILE A 195 12.86 -8.13 10.56
N ALA A 196 11.58 -8.00 10.96
CA ALA A 196 10.57 -7.31 10.16
C ALA A 196 10.92 -5.83 9.91
N SER A 197 11.56 -5.15 10.87
CA SER A 197 11.93 -3.73 10.73
C SER A 197 12.90 -3.47 9.58
N TRP A 198 13.78 -4.44 9.26
CA TRP A 198 14.67 -4.34 8.10
C TRP A 198 13.90 -4.25 6.78
N ALA A 199 12.82 -5.03 6.64
CA ALA A 199 11.98 -5.01 5.45
C ALA A 199 11.18 -3.69 5.34
N ILE A 200 10.61 -3.22 6.45
CA ILE A 200 9.90 -1.93 6.50
C ILE A 200 10.85 -0.77 6.16
N ARG A 201 12.03 -0.73 6.79
CA ARG A 201 13.04 0.31 6.56
C ARG A 201 13.61 0.27 5.14
N TYR A 202 13.79 -0.93 4.57
CA TYR A 202 14.22 -1.07 3.18
C TYR A 202 13.26 -0.35 2.23
N ALA A 203 11.98 -0.68 2.30
CA ALA A 203 10.97 -0.04 1.46
C ALA A 203 10.86 1.47 1.71
N ALA A 204 10.83 1.88 2.98
CA ALA A 204 10.73 3.29 3.36
C ALA A 204 11.98 4.12 3.04
N SER A 205 13.13 3.48 2.80
CA SER A 205 14.38 4.16 2.42
C SER A 205 14.43 4.61 0.96
N LEU A 206 13.50 4.16 0.13
CA LEU A 206 13.47 4.50 -1.30
C LEU A 206 12.86 5.90 -1.51
N PRO A 207 13.52 6.80 -2.26
CA PRO A 207 13.13 8.22 -2.34
C PRO A 207 11.71 8.48 -2.87
N ASN A 208 11.23 7.65 -3.80
CA ASN A 208 9.91 7.83 -4.45
C ASN A 208 8.77 7.14 -3.68
N VAL A 209 9.00 6.67 -2.47
CA VAL A 209 7.98 6.01 -1.64
C VAL A 209 7.20 7.05 -0.84
N LEU A 210 5.88 7.05 -1.02
CA LEU A 210 4.95 7.91 -0.29
C LEU A 210 4.66 7.35 1.10
N THR A 211 4.32 6.05 1.15
CA THR A 211 4.05 5.34 2.40
C THR A 211 4.24 3.84 2.22
N VAL A 212 4.47 3.15 3.33
CA VAL A 212 4.61 1.69 3.40
C VAL A 212 3.44 1.12 4.18
N LEU A 213 2.69 0.21 3.55
CA LEU A 213 1.56 -0.47 4.18
C LEU A 213 2.05 -1.69 4.96
N SER A 214 1.44 -1.96 6.09
CA SER A 214 1.70 -3.17 6.86
C SER A 214 0.41 -3.77 7.38
N GLY A 215 0.25 -5.08 7.19
CA GLY A 215 -0.88 -5.86 7.69
C GLY A 215 -0.57 -6.47 9.06
N MET A 216 -0.63 -5.65 10.10
CA MET A 216 -0.37 -6.07 11.47
C MET A 216 -1.58 -6.82 12.05
N SER A 217 -1.33 -8.00 12.59
CA SER A 217 -2.37 -8.88 13.17
C SER A 217 -2.36 -8.89 14.70
N THR A 218 -1.29 -8.36 15.33
CA THR A 218 -1.16 -8.30 16.79
C THR A 218 -0.70 -6.91 17.24
N ASP A 219 -0.95 -6.60 18.51
CA ASP A 219 -0.52 -5.32 19.10
C ASP A 219 1.01 -5.21 19.17
N GLU A 220 1.71 -6.33 19.32
CA GLU A 220 3.18 -6.37 19.30
C GLU A 220 3.74 -6.00 17.93
N GLN A 221 3.15 -6.50 16.84
CA GLN A 221 3.54 -6.14 15.48
C GLN A 221 3.29 -4.66 15.21
N LEU A 222 2.15 -4.13 15.68
CA LEU A 222 1.85 -2.71 15.55
C LEU A 222 2.85 -1.86 16.34
N ALA A 223 3.17 -2.24 17.59
CA ALA A 223 4.15 -1.53 18.42
C ALA A 223 5.54 -1.52 17.78
N ASP A 224 5.99 -2.64 17.24
CA ASP A 224 7.28 -2.77 16.55
C ASP A 224 7.35 -1.86 15.31
N ASN A 225 6.30 -1.86 14.49
CA ASN A 225 6.24 -1.00 13.30
C ASN A 225 6.12 0.49 13.65
N ILE A 226 5.38 0.85 14.70
CA ILE A 226 5.32 2.22 15.22
C ILE A 226 6.72 2.66 15.66
N GLN A 227 7.41 1.85 16.44
CA GLN A 227 8.77 2.16 16.90
C GLN A 227 9.72 2.34 15.71
N THR A 228 9.68 1.42 14.75
CA THR A 228 10.51 1.48 13.52
C THR A 228 10.33 2.78 12.76
N MET A 229 9.08 3.26 12.63
CA MET A 229 8.75 4.46 11.84
C MET A 229 8.86 5.76 12.63
N THR A 230 8.68 5.74 13.96
CA THR A 230 8.83 6.92 14.82
C THR A 230 10.29 7.38 14.89
N GLU A 231 11.21 6.44 14.97
CA GLU A 231 12.65 6.68 14.98
C GLU A 231 13.29 6.42 13.60
N PHE A 232 12.52 6.53 12.54
CA PHE A 232 12.92 6.13 11.20
C PHE A 232 14.22 6.81 10.76
N GLN A 233 15.17 5.97 10.37
CA GLN A 233 16.37 6.34 9.64
C GLN A 233 16.47 5.47 8.40
N PRO A 234 16.77 6.04 7.22
CA PRO A 234 17.07 5.25 6.02
C PRO A 234 18.18 4.26 6.31
N LEU A 235 18.16 3.10 5.65
CA LEU A 235 19.24 2.14 5.77
C LEU A 235 20.57 2.78 5.36
N SER A 236 21.58 2.73 6.26
CA SER A 236 22.95 3.16 5.98
C SER A 236 23.63 2.21 4.97
N ALA A 237 24.80 2.59 4.48
CA ALA A 237 25.58 1.73 3.58
C ALA A 237 25.95 0.40 4.25
N ASP A 238 26.37 0.43 5.51
CA ASP A 238 26.75 -0.77 6.28
C ASP A 238 25.53 -1.67 6.54
N GLU A 239 24.35 -1.08 6.81
CA GLU A 239 23.12 -1.85 6.98
C GLU A 239 22.67 -2.48 5.65
N ARG A 240 22.82 -1.81 4.53
CA ARG A 240 22.52 -2.38 3.20
C ARG A 240 23.45 -3.56 2.91
N GLU A 241 24.75 -3.44 3.18
CA GLU A 241 25.71 -4.53 3.03
C GLU A 241 25.34 -5.72 3.95
N ALA A 242 24.95 -5.45 5.19
CA ALA A 242 24.49 -6.50 6.09
C ALA A 242 23.24 -7.22 5.57
N LEU A 243 22.29 -6.47 4.99
CA LEU A 243 21.10 -7.06 4.35
C LEU A 243 21.47 -7.91 3.14
N GLU A 244 22.34 -7.43 2.26
CA GLU A 244 22.84 -8.20 1.10
C GLU A 244 23.53 -9.51 1.56
N ASN A 245 24.40 -9.43 2.55
CA ASN A 245 25.04 -10.62 3.14
C ASN A 245 24.04 -11.60 3.75
N ALA A 246 22.96 -11.11 4.36
CA ALA A 246 21.90 -11.96 4.89
C ALA A 246 21.11 -12.65 3.75
N LEU A 247 20.87 -11.95 2.65
CA LEU A 247 20.16 -12.49 1.48
C LEU A 247 20.98 -13.53 0.71
N GLU A 248 22.31 -13.47 0.72
CA GLU A 248 23.17 -14.52 0.15
C GLU A 248 23.02 -15.87 0.86
N ILE A 249 22.55 -15.85 2.11
CA ILE A 249 22.33 -17.05 2.94
C ILE A 249 20.87 -17.50 2.90
N TYR A 250 19.94 -16.55 2.68
CA TYR A 250 18.49 -16.80 2.64
C TYR A 250 18.07 -17.57 1.38
#